data_30e27b0231724315e36fc3cdd5cecf7d
#
_entry.id   30e27b0231724315e36fc3cdd5cecf7d
#
_cell.length_a   1.000
_cell.length_b   1.000
_cell.length_c   1.000
_cell.angle_alpha   90.00
_cell.angle_beta   90.00
_cell.angle_gamma   90.00
#
_symmetry.space_group_name_H-M   'P 1'
#
loop_
_entity.id
_entity.type
_entity.pdbx_description
1 polymer ?
#
loop_
_entity_poly.entity_id
_entity_poly.type
_entity_poly.pdbx_seq_one_letter_code
_entity_poly.pdbx_strand_id
1 'polypeptide(L)'
;MRQTGRQSRRPERRTPPTATELAKVHDRTLADAAARELTQPAFPEAGTTGLLDPRPEIGDSWARLRRLGLDPDAGAAAVHLGPAEIEQRRRASGLDSVMPVLRDTLLEPVGQTPLILAIADAEGHVLWQEGERGLRRSADRIGFLTGARWTEESVGTNGIAVALRAQRPMQVHSAEHYLRSHHSWTCVAAPVHDPGTGRLVGAINLSGPARSVRPYLLQLTATAARLAETELRAHRLEALHRLRTLAAPLLARVAGPALVVDAAGWTAAAAGLPPPGRLRVPVDGWGTTAVHWVPGLGECVLEPLADGWLVRPVRPPEEDGSGTVTAEQAEGARLRLDLRRPDRPELTVRGAAGSWSQALSPRHAELLLLLATGREGSSAAQLAEALFGDPGRTVTVRAELSRLRRYLGGLLAHRPYRFAESVLVAVDGPDDPYDLLPASSAPAVRRLRAGLAAGTVRLPGAAPAVPPPRGPGEPLAGEVLAGEALSGVALSGAQPPASSAASWASVGPQSRSASAETSA
;
A
#
# COMPACT_ATOMS: atom_id res chain seq x y z
N MET A 1 40.75 17.67 43.26
CA MET A 1 39.65 17.07 42.48
C MET A 1 39.72 17.68 41.08
N ARG A 2 40.22 16.90 40.12
CA ARG A 2 40.35 17.31 38.73
C ARG A 2 39.17 16.65 37.97
N GLN A 3 38.22 17.45 37.47
CA GLN A 3 37.16 17.01 36.59
C GLN A 3 37.73 16.84 35.17
N THR A 4 37.80 15.63 34.68
CA THR A 4 38.11 15.30 33.28
C THR A 4 36.83 15.39 32.46
N GLY A 5 36.67 16.51 31.73
CA GLY A 5 35.61 16.71 30.77
C GLY A 5 35.72 15.72 29.59
N ARG A 6 34.75 14.85 29.45
CA ARG A 6 34.55 14.00 28.28
C ARG A 6 33.98 14.88 27.15
N GLN A 7 34.83 15.34 26.23
CA GLN A 7 34.37 15.96 24.98
C GLN A 7 33.70 14.90 24.12
N SER A 8 32.40 15.02 23.91
CA SER A 8 31.65 14.25 22.92
C SER A 8 32.10 14.68 21.52
N ARG A 9 32.80 13.82 20.81
CA ARG A 9 33.13 14.00 19.41
C ARG A 9 31.82 14.08 18.61
N ARG A 10 31.55 15.25 17.99
CA ARG A 10 30.54 15.40 16.94
C ARG A 10 30.83 14.39 15.83
N PRO A 11 29.81 13.68 15.29
CA PRO A 11 30.03 12.83 14.12
C PRO A 11 30.52 13.70 12.95
N GLU A 12 31.67 13.34 12.39
CA GLU A 12 32.21 13.93 11.18
C GLU A 12 31.16 13.86 10.07
N ARG A 13 30.82 15.01 9.48
CA ARG A 13 29.99 15.07 8.28
C ARG A 13 30.74 14.40 7.14
N ARG A 14 30.45 13.14 6.86
CA ARG A 14 30.99 12.46 5.68
C ARG A 14 30.54 13.20 4.43
N THR A 15 31.47 13.54 3.58
CA THR A 15 31.19 14.09 2.24
C THR A 15 30.35 13.08 1.46
N PRO A 16 29.25 13.47 0.79
CA PRO A 16 28.46 12.55 0.00
C PRO A 16 29.33 11.92 -1.11
N PRO A 17 29.14 10.62 -1.43
CA PRO A 17 29.93 9.92 -2.42
C PRO A 17 29.76 10.54 -3.81
N THR A 18 30.83 10.56 -4.59
CA THR A 18 30.83 11.03 -5.98
C THR A 18 30.08 10.06 -6.90
N ALA A 19 29.63 10.54 -8.06
CA ALA A 19 28.99 9.70 -9.08
C ALA A 19 29.87 8.51 -9.50
N THR A 20 31.19 8.70 -9.57
CA THR A 20 32.16 7.65 -9.90
C THR A 20 32.26 6.59 -8.78
N GLU A 21 32.23 7.01 -7.53
CA GLU A 21 32.22 6.09 -6.39
C GLU A 21 30.92 5.28 -6.35
N LEU A 22 29.78 5.92 -6.59
CA LEU A 22 28.48 5.24 -6.68
C LEU A 22 28.43 4.23 -7.85
N ALA A 23 29.01 4.57 -9.01
CA ALA A 23 29.10 3.64 -10.14
C ALA A 23 29.92 2.39 -9.78
N LYS A 24 31.06 2.54 -9.09
CA LYS A 24 31.84 1.41 -8.60
C LYS A 24 31.10 0.57 -7.58
N VAL A 25 30.31 1.18 -6.69
CA VAL A 25 29.43 0.48 -5.74
C VAL A 25 28.38 -0.34 -6.48
N HIS A 26 27.70 0.27 -7.46
CA HIS A 26 26.70 -0.37 -8.30
C HIS A 26 27.26 -1.61 -9.00
N ASP A 27 28.36 -1.44 -9.78
CA ASP A 27 28.95 -2.53 -10.57
C ASP A 27 29.43 -3.68 -9.67
N ARG A 28 30.05 -3.36 -8.53
CA ARG A 28 30.47 -4.37 -7.55
C ARG A 28 29.29 -5.12 -6.95
N THR A 29 28.26 -4.41 -6.52
CA THR A 29 27.08 -5.04 -5.89
C THR A 29 26.38 -6.00 -6.87
N LEU A 30 26.39 -5.67 -8.15
CA LEU A 30 25.86 -6.56 -9.19
C LEU A 30 26.78 -7.76 -9.44
N ALA A 31 28.11 -7.56 -9.49
CA ALA A 31 29.09 -8.62 -9.70
C ALA A 31 29.14 -9.60 -8.52
N ASP A 32 29.17 -9.11 -7.28
CA ASP A 32 29.18 -9.94 -6.06
C ASP A 32 27.93 -10.80 -5.91
N ALA A 33 26.79 -10.32 -6.44
CA ALA A 33 25.55 -11.09 -6.45
C ALA A 33 25.57 -12.21 -7.50
N ALA A 34 26.08 -11.94 -8.70
CA ALA A 34 26.25 -12.97 -9.73
C ALA A 34 27.24 -14.07 -9.28
N ALA A 35 28.28 -13.71 -8.51
CA ALA A 35 29.21 -14.67 -7.94
C ALA A 35 28.59 -15.52 -6.82
N ARG A 36 27.63 -14.99 -6.05
CA ARG A 36 26.93 -15.71 -4.96
C ARG A 36 25.84 -16.65 -5.45
N GLU A 37 25.23 -16.41 -6.61
CA GLU A 37 24.31 -17.36 -7.25
C GLU A 37 25.00 -18.63 -7.75
N LEU A 38 26.33 -18.57 -7.95
CA LEU A 38 27.16 -19.71 -8.39
C LEU A 38 27.79 -20.50 -7.22
N THR A 39 27.73 -19.99 -5.98
CA THR A 39 28.30 -20.63 -4.78
C THR A 39 27.30 -20.62 -3.64
N GLN A 40 27.08 -21.78 -3.01
CA GLN A 40 26.19 -21.96 -1.83
C GLN A 40 26.46 -20.95 -0.71
N PRO A 41 25.43 -20.60 0.11
CA PRO A 41 25.52 -19.50 1.06
C PRO A 41 26.46 -19.83 2.23
N ALA A 42 27.64 -19.26 2.23
CA ALA A 42 28.45 -19.10 3.44
C ALA A 42 28.02 -17.77 4.12
N PHE A 43 27.89 -17.82 5.45
CA PHE A 43 27.59 -16.65 6.30
C PHE A 43 28.50 -15.47 5.98
N PRO A 44 28.00 -14.22 6.01
CA PRO A 44 28.85 -13.06 5.81
C PRO A 44 29.84 -12.93 6.96
N GLU A 45 31.12 -13.11 6.68
CA GLU A 45 32.17 -12.69 7.58
C GLU A 45 32.16 -11.16 7.71
N ALA A 46 32.02 -10.68 8.94
CA ALA A 46 32.17 -9.27 9.28
C ALA A 46 33.65 -8.91 9.11
N GLY A 47 33.97 -8.14 8.07
CA GLY A 47 35.33 -7.62 7.94
C GLY A 47 35.82 -7.34 6.53
N THR A 48 35.17 -6.43 5.79
CA THR A 48 35.81 -5.70 4.69
C THR A 48 35.64 -4.20 4.92
N THR A 49 36.56 -3.66 5.65
CA THR A 49 36.77 -2.22 5.87
C THR A 49 37.08 -1.51 4.56
N GLY A 50 36.29 -0.49 4.24
CA GLY A 50 36.70 0.58 3.32
C GLY A 50 35.90 0.79 2.04
N LEU A 51 34.90 -0.02 1.75
CA LEU A 51 34.07 0.13 0.55
C LEU A 51 32.68 0.67 0.95
N LEU A 52 32.18 1.69 0.24
CA LEU A 52 30.86 2.27 0.45
C LEU A 52 29.79 1.23 0.06
N ASP A 53 28.92 0.88 1.00
CA ASP A 53 27.73 0.11 0.72
C ASP A 53 26.62 1.04 0.21
N PRO A 54 25.70 0.56 -0.64
CA PRO A 54 24.54 1.35 -1.02
C PRO A 54 23.71 1.68 0.23
N ARG A 55 23.04 2.83 0.21
CA ARG A 55 22.09 3.16 1.28
C ARG A 55 21.06 2.01 1.40
N PRO A 56 20.58 1.70 2.62
CA PRO A 56 19.73 0.52 2.84
C PRO A 56 18.54 0.42 1.88
N GLU A 57 17.85 1.54 1.62
CA GLU A 57 16.68 1.57 0.74
C GLU A 57 17.03 1.27 -0.73
N ILE A 58 18.22 1.73 -1.15
CA ILE A 58 18.74 1.47 -2.51
C ILE A 58 19.21 0.02 -2.61
N GLY A 59 19.92 -0.48 -1.60
CA GLY A 59 20.36 -1.87 -1.55
C GLY A 59 19.19 -2.85 -1.56
N ASP A 60 18.14 -2.57 -0.78
CA ASP A 60 16.90 -3.36 -0.75
C ASP A 60 16.18 -3.35 -2.12
N SER A 61 16.12 -2.18 -2.77
CA SER A 61 15.58 -2.04 -4.12
C SER A 61 16.37 -2.87 -5.13
N TRP A 62 17.70 -2.76 -5.14
CA TRP A 62 18.55 -3.54 -6.03
C TRP A 62 18.43 -5.05 -5.79
N ALA A 63 18.32 -5.48 -4.54
CA ALA A 63 18.10 -6.90 -4.21
C ALA A 63 16.80 -7.45 -4.77
N ARG A 64 15.71 -6.65 -4.74
CA ARG A 64 14.43 -7.02 -5.36
C ARG A 64 14.55 -7.14 -6.87
N LEU A 65 15.14 -6.12 -7.52
CA LEU A 65 15.25 -6.06 -8.98
C LEU A 65 16.09 -7.20 -9.56
N ARG A 66 17.15 -7.59 -8.86
CA ARG A 66 17.94 -8.78 -9.24
C ARG A 66 17.13 -10.07 -9.16
N ARG A 67 16.33 -10.23 -8.09
CA ARG A 67 15.44 -11.41 -7.98
C ARG A 67 14.38 -11.46 -9.08
N LEU A 68 13.94 -10.29 -9.57
CA LEU A 68 13.06 -10.18 -10.72
C LEU A 68 13.78 -10.39 -12.07
N GLY A 69 15.11 -10.52 -12.06
CA GLY A 69 15.90 -10.71 -13.29
C GLY A 69 15.98 -9.44 -14.16
N LEU A 70 15.77 -8.24 -13.60
CA LEU A 70 15.88 -7.01 -14.38
C LEU A 70 17.35 -6.77 -14.77
N ASP A 71 17.60 -6.64 -16.06
CA ASP A 71 18.93 -6.32 -16.60
C ASP A 71 19.23 -4.82 -16.38
N PRO A 72 20.36 -4.44 -15.74
CA PRO A 72 20.76 -3.06 -15.59
C PRO A 72 20.99 -2.28 -16.89
N ASP A 73 21.23 -3.00 -17.98
CA ASP A 73 21.44 -2.44 -19.32
C ASP A 73 20.14 -2.46 -20.17
N ALA A 74 19.04 -2.99 -19.63
CA ALA A 74 17.75 -2.96 -20.30
C ALA A 74 17.27 -1.54 -20.58
N GLY A 75 16.57 -1.35 -21.70
CA GLY A 75 15.80 -0.14 -21.94
C GLY A 75 14.58 -0.09 -21.00
N ALA A 76 14.19 1.10 -20.56
CA ALA A 76 12.99 1.27 -19.76
C ALA A 76 11.75 0.86 -20.56
N ALA A 77 11.12 -0.25 -20.18
CA ALA A 77 9.85 -0.71 -20.75
C ALA A 77 8.71 -0.10 -19.94
N ALA A 78 8.43 1.18 -20.13
CA ALA A 78 7.32 1.83 -19.43
C ALA A 78 5.99 1.49 -20.13
N VAL A 79 5.03 0.98 -19.35
CA VAL A 79 3.64 0.86 -19.81
C VAL A 79 3.04 2.26 -19.84
N HIS A 80 2.44 2.64 -20.98
CA HIS A 80 1.86 3.96 -21.18
C HIS A 80 0.34 3.91 -21.13
N LEU A 81 -0.24 4.83 -20.35
CA LEU A 81 -1.68 5.06 -20.30
C LEU A 81 -2.13 5.90 -21.49
N GLY A 82 -3.34 5.64 -21.98
CA GLY A 82 -4.00 6.50 -22.95
C GLY A 82 -4.46 7.84 -22.34
N PRO A 83 -4.68 8.90 -23.17
CA PRO A 83 -5.08 10.23 -22.67
C PRO A 83 -6.33 10.22 -21.78
N ALA A 84 -7.33 9.41 -22.13
CA ALA A 84 -8.58 9.30 -21.36
C ALA A 84 -8.34 8.70 -19.97
N GLU A 85 -7.47 7.70 -19.88
CA GLU A 85 -7.13 7.05 -18.62
C GLU A 85 -6.29 7.97 -17.73
N ILE A 86 -5.36 8.73 -18.31
CA ILE A 86 -4.60 9.75 -17.59
C ILE A 86 -5.56 10.76 -16.95
N GLU A 87 -6.53 11.26 -17.71
CA GLU A 87 -7.48 12.24 -17.21
C GLU A 87 -8.41 11.65 -16.13
N GLN A 88 -8.82 10.40 -16.28
CA GLN A 88 -9.57 9.68 -15.25
C GLN A 88 -8.76 9.57 -13.94
N ARG A 89 -7.47 9.21 -14.03
CA ARG A 89 -6.59 9.09 -12.86
C ARG A 89 -6.28 10.43 -12.21
N ARG A 90 -6.12 11.49 -12.99
CA ARG A 90 -5.98 12.87 -12.48
C ARG A 90 -7.15 13.23 -11.56
N ARG A 91 -8.39 13.03 -12.05
CA ARG A 91 -9.59 13.29 -11.26
C ARG A 91 -9.71 12.40 -10.03
N ALA A 92 -9.40 11.11 -10.18
CA ALA A 92 -9.47 10.16 -9.08
C ALA A 92 -8.45 10.41 -7.97
N SER A 93 -7.27 10.95 -8.31
CA SER A 93 -6.22 11.29 -7.35
C SER A 93 -6.51 12.56 -6.54
N GLY A 94 -7.29 13.49 -7.11
CA GLY A 94 -7.50 14.85 -6.55
C GLY A 94 -6.26 15.75 -6.61
N LEU A 95 -5.15 15.28 -7.21
CA LEU A 95 -3.89 16.03 -7.28
C LEU A 95 -3.92 17.21 -8.24
N ASP A 96 -4.92 17.29 -9.15
CA ASP A 96 -5.13 18.44 -10.02
C ASP A 96 -5.37 19.74 -9.23
N SER A 97 -6.05 19.64 -8.09
CA SER A 97 -6.34 20.78 -7.22
C SER A 97 -5.10 21.41 -6.59
N VAL A 98 -4.01 20.65 -6.44
CA VAL A 98 -2.76 21.13 -5.83
C VAL A 98 -1.71 21.56 -6.87
N MET A 99 -1.98 21.37 -8.16
CA MET A 99 -1.05 21.75 -9.23
C MET A 99 -0.64 23.23 -9.21
N PRO A 100 -1.54 24.20 -8.99
CA PRO A 100 -1.14 25.61 -8.93
C PRO A 100 -0.08 25.85 -7.86
N VAL A 101 -0.32 25.42 -6.63
CA VAL A 101 0.61 25.61 -5.51
C VAL A 101 1.96 24.90 -5.73
N LEU A 102 1.95 23.74 -6.41
CA LEU A 102 3.19 23.02 -6.73
C LEU A 102 4.01 23.73 -7.80
N ARG A 103 3.38 24.36 -8.81
CA ARG A 103 4.07 25.19 -9.81
C ARG A 103 4.74 26.39 -9.15
N ASP A 104 3.98 27.13 -8.34
CA ASP A 104 4.49 28.32 -7.64
C ASP A 104 5.62 27.98 -6.67
N THR A 105 5.52 26.84 -5.99
CA THR A 105 6.50 26.43 -4.98
C THR A 105 7.76 25.81 -5.58
N LEU A 106 7.64 25.04 -6.67
CA LEU A 106 8.73 24.21 -7.19
C LEU A 106 9.29 24.67 -8.53
N LEU A 107 8.49 25.23 -9.44
CA LEU A 107 8.97 25.63 -10.76
C LEU A 107 9.44 27.08 -10.79
N GLU A 108 8.70 28.01 -10.19
CA GLU A 108 9.09 29.43 -10.19
C GLU A 108 10.40 29.71 -9.44
N PRO A 109 10.59 29.23 -8.18
CA PRO A 109 11.83 29.51 -7.44
C PRO A 109 13.08 28.87 -8.04
N VAL A 110 12.91 27.80 -8.82
CA VAL A 110 14.01 27.02 -9.39
C VAL A 110 14.31 27.42 -10.84
N GLY A 111 13.68 28.47 -11.36
CA GLY A 111 13.63 28.89 -12.76
C GLY A 111 14.94 28.97 -13.54
N GLN A 112 16.13 28.96 -12.88
CA GLN A 112 17.43 28.86 -13.55
C GLN A 112 18.07 27.47 -13.45
N THR A 113 17.49 26.52 -12.70
CA THR A 113 18.02 25.17 -12.60
C THR A 113 17.25 24.27 -13.56
N PRO A 114 17.91 23.54 -14.47
CA PRO A 114 17.21 22.66 -15.40
C PRO A 114 16.63 21.46 -14.63
N LEU A 115 15.35 21.54 -14.27
CA LEU A 115 14.60 20.52 -13.55
C LEU A 115 13.29 20.19 -14.27
N ILE A 116 12.81 18.98 -14.05
CA ILE A 116 11.49 18.48 -14.43
C ILE A 116 10.72 18.26 -13.14
N LEU A 117 9.55 18.86 -13.02
CA LEU A 117 8.52 18.49 -12.08
C LEU A 117 7.68 17.36 -12.70
N ALA A 118 7.58 16.26 -12.02
CA ALA A 118 6.63 15.20 -12.36
C ALA A 118 5.79 14.84 -11.15
N ILE A 119 4.51 14.54 -11.38
CA ILE A 119 3.60 14.08 -10.36
C ILE A 119 3.05 12.73 -10.78
N ALA A 120 3.21 11.74 -9.92
CA ALA A 120 2.74 10.39 -10.15
C ALA A 120 1.59 10.05 -9.18
N ASP A 121 0.70 9.14 -9.59
CA ASP A 121 -0.29 8.52 -8.70
C ASP A 121 0.36 7.50 -7.74
N ALA A 122 -0.45 6.90 -6.88
CA ALA A 122 0.01 5.89 -5.92
C ALA A 122 0.52 4.60 -6.58
N GLU A 123 0.11 4.30 -7.81
CA GLU A 123 0.58 3.17 -8.62
C GLU A 123 1.82 3.49 -9.46
N GLY A 124 2.34 4.72 -9.35
CA GLY A 124 3.56 5.17 -10.04
C GLY A 124 3.36 5.65 -11.47
N HIS A 125 2.12 5.90 -11.93
CA HIS A 125 1.91 6.49 -13.25
C HIS A 125 2.16 8.00 -13.21
N VAL A 126 3.01 8.49 -14.09
CA VAL A 126 3.29 9.93 -14.24
C VAL A 126 2.06 10.61 -14.84
N LEU A 127 1.37 11.41 -14.06
CA LEU A 127 0.15 12.11 -14.50
C LEU A 127 0.45 13.50 -15.06
N TRP A 128 1.44 14.19 -14.53
CA TRP A 128 1.93 15.49 -15.03
C TRP A 128 3.44 15.49 -15.14
N GLN A 129 3.93 16.19 -16.17
CA GLN A 129 5.34 16.42 -16.38
C GLN A 129 5.53 17.84 -16.92
N GLU A 130 6.20 18.68 -16.14
CA GLU A 130 6.45 20.09 -16.45
C GLU A 130 7.94 20.44 -16.29
N GLY A 131 8.43 21.44 -17.02
CA GLY A 131 9.80 21.89 -16.98
C GLY A 131 10.33 22.32 -18.34
N GLU A 132 11.64 22.56 -18.44
CA GLU A 132 12.29 23.02 -19.65
C GLU A 132 12.13 22.02 -20.80
N ARG A 133 11.81 22.51 -22.01
CA ARG A 133 11.54 21.68 -23.20
C ARG A 133 12.72 20.77 -23.59
N GLY A 134 13.97 21.28 -23.48
CA GLY A 134 15.18 20.52 -23.81
C GLY A 134 15.37 19.34 -22.88
N LEU A 135 15.16 19.58 -21.59
CA LEU A 135 15.28 18.57 -20.56
C LEU A 135 14.16 17.51 -20.64
N ARG A 136 12.91 17.95 -20.90
CA ARG A 136 11.79 17.01 -21.13
C ARG A 136 12.07 16.05 -22.30
N ARG A 137 12.56 16.56 -23.44
CA ARG A 137 12.97 15.69 -24.56
C ARG A 137 14.07 14.69 -24.18
N SER A 138 14.95 15.05 -23.25
CA SER A 138 15.96 14.13 -22.73
C SER A 138 15.36 13.07 -21.79
N ALA A 139 14.35 13.42 -21.03
CA ALA A 139 13.58 12.50 -20.20
C ALA A 139 12.71 11.55 -21.04
N ASP A 140 12.09 12.06 -22.11
CA ASP A 140 11.30 11.25 -23.04
C ASP A 140 12.14 10.10 -23.67
N ARG A 141 13.44 10.35 -23.93
CA ARG A 141 14.34 9.31 -24.46
C ARG A 141 14.60 8.14 -23.52
N ILE A 142 14.41 8.33 -22.23
CA ILE A 142 14.49 7.27 -21.21
C ILE A 142 13.11 6.79 -20.75
N GLY A 143 12.04 7.14 -21.50
CA GLY A 143 10.67 6.73 -21.19
C GLY A 143 10.01 7.51 -20.05
N PHE A 144 10.65 8.60 -19.54
CA PHE A 144 10.08 9.43 -18.50
C PHE A 144 9.14 10.48 -19.08
N LEU A 145 7.88 10.11 -19.28
CA LEU A 145 6.87 10.96 -19.89
C LEU A 145 5.49 10.74 -19.25
N THR A 146 4.56 11.64 -19.52
CA THR A 146 3.19 11.55 -19.01
C THR A 146 2.51 10.27 -19.50
N GLY A 147 1.88 9.54 -18.59
CA GLY A 147 1.24 8.24 -18.82
C GLY A 147 2.17 7.05 -18.57
N ALA A 148 3.48 7.27 -18.45
CA ALA A 148 4.43 6.18 -18.19
C ALA A 148 4.33 5.69 -16.74
N ARG A 149 4.45 4.37 -16.54
CA ARG A 149 4.48 3.75 -15.22
C ARG A 149 5.93 3.65 -14.71
N TRP A 150 6.22 4.35 -13.61
CA TRP A 150 7.56 4.48 -13.02
C TRP A 150 7.65 3.75 -11.67
N THR A 151 7.40 2.45 -11.70
CA THR A 151 7.64 1.54 -10.58
C THR A 151 9.02 0.90 -10.65
N GLU A 152 9.45 0.24 -9.58
CA GLU A 152 10.72 -0.51 -9.55
C GLU A 152 10.73 -1.58 -10.65
N GLU A 153 9.64 -2.33 -10.80
CA GLU A 153 9.51 -3.42 -11.77
C GLU A 153 9.57 -2.96 -13.23
N SER A 154 9.10 -1.73 -13.49
CA SER A 154 9.02 -1.18 -14.86
C SER A 154 10.32 -0.53 -15.32
N VAL A 155 10.97 0.25 -14.43
CA VAL A 155 12.11 1.11 -14.81
C VAL A 155 13.24 1.06 -13.78
N GLY A 156 13.26 0.07 -12.90
CA GLY A 156 14.29 -0.07 -11.89
C GLY A 156 14.19 0.98 -10.78
N THR A 157 15.20 1.00 -9.92
CA THR A 157 15.31 1.96 -8.81
C THR A 157 15.27 3.40 -9.33
N ASN A 158 14.29 4.18 -8.90
CA ASN A 158 14.10 5.58 -9.25
C ASN A 158 13.46 6.36 -8.10
N GLY A 159 13.46 7.70 -8.16
CA GLY A 159 12.98 8.54 -7.07
C GLY A 159 11.51 8.32 -6.73
N ILE A 160 10.64 8.21 -7.74
CA ILE A 160 9.18 8.00 -7.56
C ILE A 160 8.93 6.66 -6.86
N ALA A 161 9.45 5.57 -7.43
CA ALA A 161 9.21 4.23 -6.92
C ALA A 161 9.70 4.05 -5.47
N VAL A 162 10.92 4.52 -5.17
CA VAL A 162 11.49 4.40 -3.82
C VAL A 162 10.73 5.27 -2.82
N ALA A 163 10.30 6.49 -3.20
CA ALA A 163 9.53 7.36 -2.32
C ALA A 163 8.13 6.81 -2.02
N LEU A 164 7.42 6.30 -3.04
CA LEU A 164 6.11 5.64 -2.87
C LEU A 164 6.21 4.43 -1.94
N ARG A 165 7.23 3.59 -2.16
CA ARG A 165 7.44 2.39 -1.36
C ARG A 165 7.86 2.70 0.08
N ALA A 166 8.83 3.60 0.27
CA ALA A 166 9.32 4.00 1.59
C ALA A 166 8.34 4.91 2.35
N GLN A 167 7.34 5.46 1.67
CA GLN A 167 6.38 6.45 2.18
C GLN A 167 7.05 7.62 2.92
N ARG A 168 8.21 8.05 2.41
CA ARG A 168 8.98 9.19 2.91
C ARG A 168 9.79 9.83 1.78
N PRO A 169 10.22 11.10 1.96
CA PRO A 169 11.04 11.76 0.96
C PRO A 169 12.34 11.00 0.69
N MET A 170 12.63 10.79 -0.59
CA MET A 170 13.78 10.03 -1.06
C MET A 170 14.50 10.75 -2.19
N GLN A 171 15.82 10.57 -2.24
CA GLN A 171 16.68 10.97 -3.34
C GLN A 171 17.31 9.72 -3.94
N VAL A 172 17.36 9.64 -5.26
CA VAL A 172 18.13 8.65 -6.01
C VAL A 172 19.10 9.42 -6.89
N HIS A 173 20.40 9.27 -6.64
CA HIS A 173 21.43 10.06 -7.27
C HIS A 173 22.30 9.22 -8.20
N SER A 174 22.39 9.62 -9.47
CA SER A 174 23.32 9.02 -10.44
C SER A 174 23.24 7.47 -10.44
N ALA A 175 24.32 6.79 -10.16
CA ALA A 175 24.40 5.32 -10.15
C ALA A 175 23.71 4.64 -8.97
N GLU A 176 22.92 5.34 -8.16
CA GLU A 176 21.92 4.72 -7.29
C GLU A 176 20.69 4.25 -8.08
N HIS A 177 20.46 4.77 -9.29
CA HIS A 177 19.50 4.20 -10.23
C HIS A 177 19.97 2.82 -10.67
N TYR A 178 19.06 1.86 -10.74
CA TYR A 178 19.42 0.50 -11.15
C TYR A 178 19.78 0.41 -12.64
N LEU A 179 19.02 1.09 -13.50
CA LEU A 179 19.32 1.13 -14.95
C LEU A 179 20.45 2.13 -15.23
N ARG A 180 21.48 1.69 -15.96
CA ARG A 180 22.62 2.53 -16.34
C ARG A 180 22.23 3.72 -17.21
N SER A 181 21.18 3.60 -18.02
CA SER A 181 20.61 4.71 -18.80
C SER A 181 20.16 5.90 -17.95
N HIS A 182 19.89 5.68 -16.65
CA HIS A 182 19.46 6.70 -15.71
C HIS A 182 20.59 7.31 -14.88
N HIS A 183 21.83 6.84 -14.99
CA HIS A 183 22.97 7.32 -14.20
C HIS A 183 23.31 8.81 -14.40
N SER A 184 22.92 9.39 -15.54
CA SER A 184 23.07 10.83 -15.78
C SER A 184 22.06 11.71 -15.03
N TRP A 185 21.07 11.09 -14.37
CA TRP A 185 19.97 11.76 -13.68
C TRP A 185 20.12 11.72 -12.16
N THR A 186 19.48 12.66 -11.51
CA THR A 186 19.17 12.63 -10.08
C THR A 186 17.71 12.98 -9.91
N CYS A 187 17.02 12.17 -9.09
CA CYS A 187 15.63 12.33 -8.76
C CYS A 187 15.48 12.58 -7.26
N VAL A 188 14.65 13.55 -6.88
CA VAL A 188 14.20 13.75 -5.50
C VAL A 188 12.68 13.65 -5.49
N ALA A 189 12.14 12.81 -4.65
CA ALA A 189 10.70 12.59 -4.61
C ALA A 189 10.18 12.57 -3.17
N ALA A 190 8.94 13.02 -3.01
CA ALA A 190 8.22 12.99 -1.74
C ALA A 190 6.81 12.45 -1.95
N PRO A 191 6.36 11.49 -1.12
CA PRO A 191 5.01 10.97 -1.18
C PRO A 191 4.02 12.02 -0.71
N VAL A 192 2.80 11.98 -1.25
CA VAL A 192 1.66 12.80 -0.84
C VAL A 192 0.58 11.88 -0.30
N HIS A 193 0.10 12.17 0.90
CA HIS A 193 -0.97 11.40 1.55
C HIS A 193 -2.25 12.24 1.62
N ASP A 194 -3.37 11.56 1.49
CA ASP A 194 -4.66 12.16 1.84
C ASP A 194 -4.70 12.44 3.35
N PRO A 195 -4.77 13.71 3.78
CA PRO A 195 -4.65 14.08 5.18
C PRO A 195 -5.82 13.60 6.04
N GLY A 196 -6.91 13.16 5.44
CA GLY A 196 -8.05 12.62 6.15
C GLY A 196 -7.96 11.12 6.38
N THR A 197 -7.52 10.38 5.37
CA THR A 197 -7.47 8.91 5.41
C THR A 197 -6.08 8.37 5.74
N GLY A 198 -5.04 9.18 5.60
CA GLY A 198 -3.64 8.76 5.66
C GLY A 198 -3.21 7.90 4.47
N ARG A 199 -4.07 7.76 3.46
CA ARG A 199 -3.79 6.94 2.28
C ARG A 199 -2.81 7.68 1.37
N LEU A 200 -1.86 6.94 0.81
CA LEU A 200 -0.98 7.43 -0.24
C LEU A 200 -1.82 7.76 -1.49
N VAL A 201 -1.67 8.97 -2.03
CA VAL A 201 -2.36 9.42 -3.25
C VAL A 201 -1.41 9.61 -4.42
N GLY A 202 -0.13 9.72 -4.15
CA GLY A 202 0.87 9.84 -5.18
C GLY A 202 2.22 10.32 -4.67
N ALA A 203 3.07 10.80 -5.59
CA ALA A 203 4.36 11.39 -5.27
C ALA A 203 4.65 12.60 -6.15
N ILE A 204 5.30 13.59 -5.57
CA ILE A 204 5.90 14.74 -6.25
C ILE A 204 7.37 14.42 -6.47
N ASN A 205 7.86 14.61 -7.69
CA ASN A 205 9.23 14.31 -8.06
C ASN A 205 9.84 15.47 -8.83
N LEU A 206 11.07 15.86 -8.43
CA LEU A 206 11.94 16.75 -9.19
C LEU A 206 13.12 15.93 -9.74
N SER A 207 13.32 15.98 -11.05
CA SER A 207 14.39 15.29 -11.74
C SER A 207 15.22 16.25 -12.57
N GLY A 208 16.52 16.01 -12.63
CA GLY A 208 17.44 16.78 -13.46
C GLY A 208 18.77 16.08 -13.66
N PRO A 209 19.68 16.68 -14.47
CA PRO A 209 21.03 16.17 -14.61
C PRO A 209 21.73 16.03 -13.25
N ALA A 210 22.45 14.93 -13.03
CA ALA A 210 23.07 14.62 -11.74
C ALA A 210 23.90 15.78 -11.15
N ARG A 211 24.57 16.55 -12.01
CA ARG A 211 25.36 17.72 -11.62
C ARG A 211 24.56 18.95 -11.19
N SER A 212 23.28 19.02 -11.56
CA SER A 212 22.41 20.20 -11.34
C SER A 212 21.59 20.11 -10.06
N VAL A 213 21.36 18.90 -9.55
CA VAL A 213 20.54 18.70 -8.35
C VAL A 213 21.33 19.05 -7.08
N ARG A 214 20.69 19.83 -6.21
CA ARG A 214 21.29 20.34 -4.96
C ARG A 214 20.65 19.64 -3.75
N PRO A 215 21.39 19.47 -2.63
CA PRO A 215 20.90 18.78 -1.44
C PRO A 215 19.60 19.37 -0.86
N TYR A 216 19.38 20.69 -0.99
CA TYR A 216 18.17 21.35 -0.48
C TYR A 216 16.90 20.97 -1.25
N LEU A 217 17.01 20.44 -2.49
CA LEU A 217 15.85 20.09 -3.30
C LEU A 217 15.03 18.96 -2.67
N LEU A 218 15.65 18.04 -1.93
CA LEU A 218 14.92 17.02 -1.19
C LEU A 218 14.02 17.65 -0.12
N GLN A 219 14.52 18.63 0.63
CA GLN A 219 13.77 19.33 1.64
C GLN A 219 12.67 20.21 1.03
N LEU A 220 12.96 20.88 -0.08
CA LEU A 220 11.99 21.66 -0.82
C LEU A 220 10.84 20.79 -1.33
N THR A 221 11.15 19.65 -1.95
CA THR A 221 10.14 18.69 -2.43
C THR A 221 9.31 18.12 -1.28
N ALA A 222 9.94 17.81 -0.14
CA ALA A 222 9.23 17.35 1.06
C ALA A 222 8.31 18.44 1.64
N THR A 223 8.72 19.70 1.60
CA THR A 223 7.89 20.83 2.05
C THR A 223 6.73 21.07 1.10
N ALA A 224 6.94 20.98 -0.21
CA ALA A 224 5.89 21.09 -1.21
C ALA A 224 4.86 19.96 -1.08
N ALA A 225 5.29 18.73 -0.76
CA ALA A 225 4.37 17.63 -0.48
C ALA A 225 3.47 17.91 0.73
N ARG A 226 4.02 18.43 1.82
CA ARG A 226 3.23 18.84 3.00
C ARG A 226 2.27 19.99 2.70
N LEU A 227 2.70 20.94 1.86
CA LEU A 227 1.82 22.02 1.42
C LEU A 227 0.68 21.48 0.56
N ALA A 228 0.94 20.55 -0.35
CA ALA A 228 -0.09 19.87 -1.12
C ALA A 228 -1.08 19.11 -0.22
N GLU A 229 -0.60 18.41 0.80
CA GLU A 229 -1.46 17.74 1.80
C GLU A 229 -2.33 18.76 2.58
N THR A 230 -1.80 19.94 2.87
CA THR A 230 -2.57 21.02 3.53
C THR A 230 -3.67 21.55 2.62
N GLU A 231 -3.37 21.73 1.34
CA GLU A 231 -4.33 22.19 0.33
C GLU A 231 -5.44 21.16 0.10
N LEU A 232 -5.09 19.87 0.00
CA LEU A 232 -6.06 18.78 -0.06
C LEU A 232 -7.00 18.77 1.16
N ARG A 233 -6.48 19.12 2.34
CA ARG A 233 -7.29 19.26 3.56
C ARG A 233 -8.25 20.44 3.47
N ALA A 234 -7.78 21.59 2.98
CA ALA A 234 -8.62 22.77 2.80
C ALA A 234 -9.78 22.50 1.83
N HIS A 235 -9.49 21.93 0.67
CA HIS A 235 -10.51 21.55 -0.32
C HIS A 235 -11.56 20.57 0.24
N ARG A 236 -11.12 19.59 1.05
CA ARG A 236 -12.06 18.69 1.73
C ARG A 236 -12.98 19.44 2.70
N LEU A 237 -12.43 20.32 3.53
CA LEU A 237 -13.22 21.08 4.48
C LEU A 237 -14.26 21.96 3.78
N GLU A 238 -13.91 22.56 2.66
CA GLU A 238 -14.83 23.30 1.83
C GLU A 238 -15.94 22.42 1.24
N ALA A 239 -15.57 21.23 0.73
CA ALA A 239 -16.54 20.26 0.23
C ALA A 239 -17.54 19.81 1.31
N LEU A 240 -17.04 19.51 2.52
CA LEU A 240 -17.88 19.17 3.67
C LEU A 240 -18.78 20.35 4.08
N HIS A 241 -18.28 21.59 4.00
CA HIS A 241 -19.08 22.77 4.31
C HIS A 241 -20.21 22.95 3.28
N ARG A 242 -19.93 22.79 1.98
CA ARG A 242 -20.97 22.81 0.94
C ARG A 242 -22.02 21.72 1.16
N LEU A 243 -21.57 20.49 1.42
CA LEU A 243 -22.46 19.35 1.70
C LEU A 243 -23.33 19.61 2.93
N ARG A 244 -22.77 20.19 4.00
CA ARG A 244 -23.54 20.61 5.18
C ARG A 244 -24.64 21.61 4.86
N THR A 245 -24.33 22.61 4.04
CA THR A 245 -25.31 23.65 3.63
C THR A 245 -26.45 23.05 2.83
N LEU A 246 -26.14 22.13 1.90
CA LEU A 246 -27.15 21.41 1.11
C LEU A 246 -27.99 20.45 1.96
N ALA A 247 -27.39 19.83 2.96
CA ALA A 247 -28.05 18.85 3.81
C ALA A 247 -28.92 19.45 4.92
N ALA A 248 -28.68 20.68 5.35
CA ALA A 248 -29.40 21.33 6.45
C ALA A 248 -30.94 21.28 6.30
N PRO A 249 -31.55 21.66 5.15
CA PRO A 249 -32.99 21.58 4.96
C PRO A 249 -33.52 20.14 4.92
N LEU A 250 -32.72 19.15 4.50
CA LEU A 250 -33.07 17.74 4.52
C LEU A 250 -33.12 17.22 5.96
N LEU A 251 -32.07 17.46 6.73
CA LEU A 251 -31.99 17.06 8.14
C LEU A 251 -33.10 17.67 9.00
N ALA A 252 -33.52 18.89 8.71
CA ALA A 252 -34.63 19.56 9.43
C ALA A 252 -35.99 18.88 9.20
N ARG A 253 -36.14 18.06 8.17
CA ARG A 253 -37.37 17.32 7.83
C ARG A 253 -37.33 15.84 8.22
N VAL A 254 -36.14 15.32 8.52
CA VAL A 254 -35.99 13.92 8.88
C VAL A 254 -36.47 13.71 10.31
N ALA A 255 -37.40 12.78 10.50
CA ALA A 255 -37.81 12.34 11.84
C ALA A 255 -36.77 11.34 12.37
N GLY A 256 -36.20 11.63 13.55
CA GLY A 256 -35.23 10.75 14.22
C GLY A 256 -33.77 11.04 13.88
N PRO A 257 -32.84 10.19 14.36
CA PRO A 257 -31.42 10.40 14.20
C PRO A 257 -30.98 10.22 12.74
N ALA A 258 -30.14 11.12 12.24
CA ALA A 258 -29.61 11.08 10.89
C ALA A 258 -28.23 11.73 10.80
N LEU A 259 -27.41 11.25 9.85
CA LEU A 259 -26.10 11.79 9.51
C LEU A 259 -26.04 12.09 8.01
N VAL A 260 -25.32 13.12 7.65
CA VAL A 260 -24.88 13.33 6.27
C VAL A 260 -23.37 13.21 6.23
N VAL A 261 -22.88 12.35 5.34
CA VAL A 261 -21.45 12.09 5.16
C VAL A 261 -21.06 12.22 3.69
N ASP A 262 -19.79 12.56 3.44
CA ASP A 262 -19.23 12.54 2.09
C ASP A 262 -18.96 11.11 1.59
N ALA A 263 -18.52 10.98 0.33
CA ALA A 263 -18.17 9.69 -0.26
C ALA A 263 -17.05 8.94 0.48
N ALA A 264 -16.20 9.64 1.24
CA ALA A 264 -15.15 9.06 2.09
C ALA A 264 -15.62 8.77 3.53
N GLY A 265 -16.89 9.04 3.84
CA GLY A 265 -17.50 8.81 5.16
C GLY A 265 -17.31 9.93 6.18
N TRP A 266 -16.76 11.10 5.80
CA TRP A 266 -16.62 12.22 6.72
C TRP A 266 -17.97 12.88 7.00
N THR A 267 -18.25 13.09 8.27
CA THR A 267 -19.52 13.70 8.68
C THR A 267 -19.57 15.18 8.34
N ALA A 268 -20.50 15.55 7.46
CA ALA A 268 -20.81 16.92 7.14
C ALA A 268 -21.82 17.53 8.13
N ALA A 269 -22.86 16.77 8.51
CA ALA A 269 -23.89 17.21 9.45
C ALA A 269 -24.51 16.01 10.17
N ALA A 270 -25.14 16.29 11.34
CA ALA A 270 -25.85 15.29 12.14
C ALA A 270 -27.11 15.90 12.78
N ALA A 271 -28.14 15.10 12.97
CA ALA A 271 -29.33 15.42 13.71
C ALA A 271 -29.69 14.26 14.64
N GLY A 272 -30.06 14.56 15.89
CA GLY A 272 -30.54 13.56 16.87
C GLY A 272 -29.52 12.55 17.37
N LEU A 273 -28.21 12.72 17.02
CA LEU A 273 -27.12 11.88 17.54
C LEU A 273 -25.79 12.65 17.52
N PRO A 274 -24.83 12.30 18.40
CA PRO A 274 -23.49 12.90 18.38
C PRO A 274 -22.79 12.51 17.07
N PRO A 275 -22.23 13.51 16.31
CA PRO A 275 -21.59 13.24 15.03
C PRO A 275 -20.30 12.45 15.22
N PRO A 276 -20.17 11.22 14.68
CA PRO A 276 -18.87 10.58 14.55
C PRO A 276 -18.04 11.41 13.57
N GLY A 277 -16.77 11.60 13.84
CA GLY A 277 -15.90 12.37 12.93
C GLY A 277 -15.90 11.79 11.51
N ARG A 278 -15.91 10.46 11.40
CA ARG A 278 -15.92 9.73 10.14
C ARG A 278 -16.62 8.38 10.30
N LEU A 279 -17.54 8.06 9.39
CA LEU A 279 -18.07 6.71 9.21
C LEU A 279 -17.11 5.88 8.35
N ARG A 280 -17.19 4.57 8.52
CA ARG A 280 -16.39 3.63 7.74
C ARG A 280 -17.17 3.22 6.49
N VAL A 281 -16.69 3.67 5.35
CA VAL A 281 -17.22 3.28 4.05
C VAL A 281 -16.50 2.01 3.61
N PRO A 282 -17.20 0.97 3.13
CA PRO A 282 -16.57 -0.17 2.48
C PRO A 282 -15.67 0.28 1.32
N VAL A 283 -14.66 -0.53 0.99
CA VAL A 283 -13.68 -0.17 -0.07
C VAL A 283 -14.37 0.00 -1.43
N ASP A 284 -15.38 -0.83 -1.70
CA ASP A 284 -16.18 -0.77 -2.93
C ASP A 284 -17.37 0.20 -2.85
N GLY A 285 -17.39 1.06 -1.81
CA GLY A 285 -18.51 1.94 -1.53
C GLY A 285 -19.70 1.24 -0.88
N TRP A 286 -20.76 1.99 -0.63
CA TRP A 286 -22.00 1.43 -0.04
C TRP A 286 -22.96 0.88 -1.11
N GLY A 287 -22.58 0.44 -2.23
CA GLY A 287 -23.41 -0.25 -3.20
C GLY A 287 -24.84 0.30 -3.35
N THR A 288 -25.70 -0.45 -4.02
CA THR A 288 -27.13 -0.09 -4.26
C THR A 288 -28.10 -0.66 -3.22
N THR A 289 -27.62 -1.41 -2.22
CA THR A 289 -28.47 -2.01 -1.19
C THR A 289 -29.00 -0.93 -0.25
N ALA A 290 -30.29 -0.92 0.01
CA ALA A 290 -30.92 0.13 0.81
C ALA A 290 -30.57 0.09 2.31
N VAL A 291 -30.17 -1.06 2.85
CA VAL A 291 -29.85 -1.26 4.27
C VAL A 291 -28.44 -1.80 4.42
N HIS A 292 -27.65 -1.15 5.27
CA HIS A 292 -26.27 -1.52 5.58
C HIS A 292 -26.02 -1.48 7.09
N TRP A 293 -25.19 -2.39 7.55
CA TRP A 293 -24.70 -2.30 8.92
C TRP A 293 -23.52 -1.34 9.00
N VAL A 294 -23.65 -0.30 9.83
CA VAL A 294 -22.63 0.74 10.02
C VAL A 294 -22.07 0.64 11.43
N PRO A 295 -20.75 0.42 11.61
CA PRO A 295 -20.14 0.34 12.93
C PRO A 295 -20.45 1.58 13.77
N GLY A 296 -20.99 1.38 14.97
CA GLY A 296 -21.37 2.45 15.88
C GLY A 296 -22.79 3.00 15.71
N LEU A 297 -23.50 2.61 14.63
CA LEU A 297 -24.87 3.02 14.35
C LEU A 297 -25.84 1.82 14.16
N GLY A 298 -25.29 0.60 13.94
CA GLY A 298 -26.10 -0.57 13.64
C GLY A 298 -26.62 -0.60 12.20
N GLU A 299 -27.81 -1.16 11.99
CA GLU A 299 -28.49 -1.17 10.69
C GLU A 299 -28.93 0.25 10.30
N CYS A 300 -28.51 0.69 9.13
CA CYS A 300 -28.78 2.02 8.59
C CYS A 300 -29.37 1.93 7.18
N VAL A 301 -30.34 2.79 6.90
CA VAL A 301 -30.78 3.10 5.54
C VAL A 301 -29.87 4.18 4.97
N LEU A 302 -29.38 3.96 3.76
CA LEU A 302 -28.48 4.86 3.04
C LEU A 302 -29.20 5.45 1.82
N GLU A 303 -29.28 6.77 1.76
CA GLU A 303 -29.87 7.50 0.63
C GLU A 303 -28.76 8.29 -0.05
N PRO A 304 -28.52 8.12 -1.36
CA PRO A 304 -27.48 8.85 -2.07
C PRO A 304 -27.84 10.34 -2.19
N LEU A 305 -26.84 11.20 -1.98
CA LEU A 305 -26.84 12.62 -2.25
C LEU A 305 -25.83 12.92 -3.36
N ALA A 306 -25.88 14.12 -3.96
CA ALA A 306 -24.97 14.49 -5.05
C ALA A 306 -23.47 14.30 -4.68
N ASP A 307 -23.09 14.66 -3.44
CA ASP A 307 -21.69 14.61 -2.98
C ASP A 307 -21.51 13.70 -1.75
N GLY A 308 -22.42 12.76 -1.50
CA GLY A 308 -22.33 11.91 -0.31
C GLY A 308 -23.58 11.08 -0.04
N TRP A 309 -23.85 10.85 1.23
CA TRP A 309 -24.91 9.95 1.69
C TRP A 309 -25.67 10.54 2.89
N LEU A 310 -26.99 10.41 2.88
CA LEU A 310 -27.81 10.52 4.07
C LEU A 310 -27.91 9.14 4.72
N VAL A 311 -27.46 9.03 5.96
CA VAL A 311 -27.41 7.79 6.74
C VAL A 311 -28.41 7.88 7.88
N ARG A 312 -29.38 6.98 7.93
CA ARG A 312 -30.43 6.92 8.96
C ARG A 312 -30.41 5.57 9.65
N PRO A 313 -30.09 5.49 10.95
CA PRO A 313 -30.25 4.27 11.73
C PRO A 313 -31.70 3.75 11.70
N VAL A 314 -31.87 2.44 11.48
CA VAL A 314 -33.19 1.79 11.48
C VAL A 314 -33.80 1.80 12.90
N ARG A 315 -32.93 1.69 13.91
CA ARG A 315 -33.28 1.85 15.33
C ARG A 315 -32.43 2.95 15.93
N PRO A 316 -32.95 3.74 16.88
CA PRO A 316 -32.12 4.68 17.60
C PRO A 316 -30.90 3.97 18.18
N PRO A 317 -29.68 4.58 18.11
CA PRO A 317 -28.53 4.06 18.82
C PRO A 317 -28.85 3.99 20.32
N GLU A 318 -28.58 2.85 20.96
CA GLU A 318 -28.71 2.71 22.41
C GLU A 318 -27.78 3.72 23.10
N GLU A 319 -28.26 4.37 24.18
CA GLU A 319 -27.56 5.50 24.83
C GLU A 319 -26.19 5.14 25.42
N ASP A 320 -25.88 3.86 25.56
CA ASP A 320 -24.60 3.38 26.11
C ASP A 320 -23.42 3.58 25.14
N GLY A 321 -23.60 4.20 23.97
CA GLY A 321 -22.52 4.60 23.07
C GLY A 321 -21.66 3.45 22.51
N SER A 322 -22.06 2.21 22.75
CA SER A 322 -21.33 1.00 22.39
C SER A 322 -21.91 0.36 21.13
N GLY A 323 -21.83 1.04 19.99
CA GLY A 323 -21.89 0.37 18.68
C GLY A 323 -20.66 -0.50 18.41
N THR A 324 -19.99 -0.93 19.48
CA THR A 324 -18.90 -1.90 19.47
C THR A 324 -19.49 -3.29 19.36
N VAL A 325 -18.87 -4.13 18.53
CA VAL A 325 -19.19 -5.56 18.46
C VAL A 325 -19.17 -6.14 19.89
N THR A 326 -20.33 -6.65 20.36
CA THR A 326 -20.41 -7.27 21.68
C THR A 326 -19.67 -8.61 21.71
N ALA A 327 -19.39 -9.16 22.89
CA ALA A 327 -18.74 -10.47 23.00
C ALA A 327 -19.58 -11.60 22.35
N GLU A 328 -20.91 -11.53 22.43
CA GLU A 328 -21.84 -12.46 21.78
C GLU A 328 -21.81 -12.33 20.26
N GLN A 329 -21.69 -11.11 19.73
CA GLN A 329 -21.56 -10.84 18.29
C GLN A 329 -20.16 -11.20 17.74
N ALA A 330 -19.16 -11.34 18.63
CA ALA A 330 -17.83 -11.81 18.29
C ALA A 330 -17.77 -13.33 18.08
N GLU A 331 -18.78 -14.08 18.53
CA GLU A 331 -18.83 -15.53 18.41
C GLU A 331 -18.94 -15.94 16.94
N GLY A 332 -17.92 -16.71 16.46
CA GLY A 332 -17.83 -17.12 15.05
C GLY A 332 -17.43 -16.01 14.07
N ALA A 333 -17.05 -14.83 14.54
CA ALA A 333 -16.58 -13.76 13.66
C ALA A 333 -15.29 -14.16 12.92
N ARG A 334 -15.23 -13.82 11.64
CA ARG A 334 -14.05 -14.01 10.78
C ARG A 334 -13.42 -12.66 10.47
N LEU A 335 -12.16 -12.52 10.82
CA LEU A 335 -11.36 -11.34 10.55
C LEU A 335 -10.32 -11.68 9.49
N ARG A 336 -10.30 -10.92 8.40
CA ARG A 336 -9.36 -11.06 7.31
C ARG A 336 -8.55 -9.78 7.17
N LEU A 337 -7.24 -9.89 7.31
CA LEU A 337 -6.29 -8.80 7.14
C LEU A 337 -5.62 -8.97 5.78
N ASP A 338 -5.99 -8.14 4.80
CA ASP A 338 -5.42 -8.15 3.46
C ASP A 338 -4.24 -7.17 3.37
N LEU A 339 -3.03 -7.72 3.21
CA LEU A 339 -1.76 -6.99 3.09
C LEU A 339 -1.09 -7.22 1.73
N ARG A 340 -1.79 -7.82 0.76
CA ARG A 340 -1.25 -8.07 -0.60
C ARG A 340 -0.94 -6.79 -1.34
N ARG A 341 -1.65 -5.71 -1.01
CA ARG A 341 -1.41 -4.37 -1.56
C ARG A 341 -0.72 -3.51 -0.51
N PRO A 342 0.58 -3.22 -0.67
CA PRO A 342 1.37 -2.50 0.32
C PRO A 342 0.86 -1.08 0.62
N ASP A 343 0.29 -0.43 -0.37
CA ASP A 343 -0.27 0.92 -0.33
C ASP A 343 -1.68 0.98 0.27
N ARG A 344 -2.37 -0.16 0.32
CA ARG A 344 -3.78 -0.24 0.73
C ARG A 344 -4.07 -1.45 1.64
N PRO A 345 -3.48 -1.51 2.84
CA PRO A 345 -3.81 -2.56 3.80
C PRO A 345 -5.28 -2.44 4.22
N GLU A 346 -5.99 -3.57 4.23
CA GLU A 346 -7.42 -3.62 4.50
C GLU A 346 -7.76 -4.66 5.56
N LEU A 347 -8.74 -4.34 6.39
CA LEU A 347 -9.35 -5.24 7.35
C LEU A 347 -10.79 -5.51 6.94
N THR A 348 -11.15 -6.79 6.80
CA THR A 348 -12.54 -7.24 6.62
C THR A 348 -12.97 -8.04 7.84
N VAL A 349 -14.12 -7.72 8.37
CA VAL A 349 -14.77 -8.47 9.47
C VAL A 349 -16.11 -8.99 8.98
N ARG A 350 -16.37 -10.28 9.23
CA ARG A 350 -17.65 -10.95 8.94
C ARG A 350 -18.11 -11.70 10.17
N GLY A 351 -19.36 -11.52 10.57
CA GLY A 351 -19.93 -12.16 11.75
C GLY A 351 -21.45 -12.05 11.76
N ALA A 352 -22.08 -12.50 12.83
CA ALA A 352 -23.53 -12.42 13.02
C ALA A 352 -24.08 -10.98 12.92
N ALA A 353 -23.27 -9.98 13.30
CA ALA A 353 -23.60 -8.55 13.20
C ALA A 353 -23.42 -7.97 11.78
N GLY A 354 -23.16 -8.80 10.76
CA GLY A 354 -22.94 -8.36 9.38
C GLY A 354 -21.49 -8.46 8.91
N SER A 355 -21.20 -7.79 7.78
CA SER A 355 -19.87 -7.75 7.18
C SER A 355 -19.48 -6.29 6.89
N TRP A 356 -18.25 -5.96 7.20
CA TRP A 356 -17.70 -4.64 6.89
C TRP A 356 -16.21 -4.72 6.58
N SER A 357 -15.71 -3.76 5.78
CA SER A 357 -14.29 -3.63 5.44
C SER A 357 -13.78 -2.23 5.76
N GLN A 358 -12.50 -2.14 6.08
CA GLN A 358 -11.85 -0.89 6.45
C GLN A 358 -10.42 -0.84 5.94
N ALA A 359 -10.09 0.23 5.21
CA ALA A 359 -8.69 0.56 4.93
C ALA A 359 -7.96 0.94 6.22
N LEU A 360 -6.76 0.43 6.40
CA LEU A 360 -5.96 0.62 7.61
C LEU A 360 -4.88 1.68 7.40
N SER A 361 -4.58 2.42 8.47
CA SER A 361 -3.31 3.15 8.50
C SER A 361 -2.13 2.17 8.60
N PRO A 362 -0.93 2.55 8.15
CA PRO A 362 0.26 1.69 8.28
C PRO A 362 0.47 1.18 9.71
N ARG A 363 0.27 2.05 10.71
CA ARG A 363 0.42 1.68 12.13
C ARG A 363 -0.64 0.69 12.62
N HIS A 364 -1.88 0.82 12.17
CA HIS A 364 -2.93 -0.14 12.50
C HIS A 364 -2.69 -1.49 11.82
N ALA A 365 -2.19 -1.49 10.58
CA ALA A 365 -1.82 -2.71 9.87
C ALA A 365 -0.69 -3.47 10.60
N GLU A 366 0.36 -2.77 11.05
CA GLU A 366 1.44 -3.34 11.86
C GLU A 366 0.91 -3.96 13.15
N LEU A 367 0.08 -3.23 13.92
CA LEU A 367 -0.49 -3.74 15.18
C LEU A 367 -1.35 -4.97 14.96
N LEU A 368 -2.25 -4.95 13.99
CA LEU A 368 -3.13 -6.08 13.70
C LEU A 368 -2.36 -7.29 13.20
N LEU A 369 -1.31 -7.10 12.39
CA LEU A 369 -0.42 -8.15 11.94
C LEU A 369 0.30 -8.82 13.13
N LEU A 370 0.84 -8.03 14.07
CA LEU A 370 1.50 -8.56 15.26
C LEU A 370 0.55 -9.32 16.17
N LEU A 371 -0.69 -8.82 16.36
CA LEU A 371 -1.73 -9.52 17.13
C LEU A 371 -2.23 -10.78 16.42
N ALA A 372 -2.25 -10.80 15.09
CA ALA A 372 -2.63 -11.98 14.32
C ALA A 372 -1.58 -13.09 14.39
N THR A 373 -0.30 -12.73 14.39
CA THR A 373 0.82 -13.68 14.48
C THR A 373 1.14 -14.11 15.91
N GLY A 374 0.81 -13.29 16.92
CA GLY A 374 1.04 -13.55 18.34
C GLY A 374 -0.25 -13.89 19.10
N ARG A 375 -0.83 -15.08 18.85
CA ARG A 375 -2.14 -15.48 19.38
C ARG A 375 -2.24 -15.60 20.91
N GLU A 376 -1.14 -15.85 21.58
CA GLU A 376 -1.10 -15.90 23.06
C GLU A 376 -1.38 -14.53 23.69
N GLY A 377 -1.22 -13.47 22.89
CA GLY A 377 -1.41 -12.09 23.30
C GLY A 377 -0.14 -11.41 23.77
N SER A 378 -0.17 -10.08 23.82
CA SER A 378 0.98 -9.25 24.15
C SER A 378 0.60 -8.16 25.14
N SER A 379 1.52 -7.79 26.01
CA SER A 379 1.42 -6.58 26.84
C SER A 379 1.69 -5.33 26.00
N ALA A 380 1.32 -4.16 26.50
CA ALA A 380 1.63 -2.89 25.83
C ALA A 380 3.15 -2.66 25.69
N ALA A 381 3.95 -3.12 26.65
CA ALA A 381 5.41 -3.02 26.59
C ALA A 381 6.02 -3.93 25.50
N GLN A 382 5.53 -5.16 25.36
CA GLN A 382 5.95 -6.08 24.29
C GLN A 382 5.58 -5.55 22.91
N LEU A 383 4.38 -4.98 22.75
CA LEU A 383 3.97 -4.34 21.49
C LEU A 383 4.80 -3.09 21.20
N ALA A 384 5.16 -2.30 22.22
CA ALA A 384 6.02 -1.12 22.07
C ALA A 384 7.45 -1.53 21.62
N GLU A 385 8.01 -2.56 22.23
CA GLU A 385 9.28 -3.15 21.81
C GLU A 385 9.20 -3.68 20.36
N ALA A 386 8.14 -4.41 20.04
CA ALA A 386 7.92 -4.98 18.71
C ALA A 386 7.81 -3.92 17.59
N LEU A 387 7.15 -2.79 17.89
CA LEU A 387 6.88 -1.71 16.93
C LEU A 387 8.02 -0.69 16.85
N PHE A 388 8.63 -0.35 17.99
CA PHE A 388 9.55 0.79 18.08
C PHE A 388 10.98 0.38 18.50
N GLY A 389 11.17 -0.85 18.98
CA GLY A 389 12.42 -1.25 19.64
C GLY A 389 12.62 -0.57 21.01
N ASP A 390 11.54 -0.05 21.61
CA ASP A 390 11.56 0.68 22.87
C ASP A 390 10.30 0.31 23.70
N PRO A 391 10.45 -0.51 24.75
CA PRO A 391 9.35 -0.95 25.60
C PRO A 391 8.68 0.20 26.40
N GLY A 392 9.34 1.36 26.50
CA GLY A 392 8.81 2.55 27.19
C GLY A 392 7.66 3.24 26.45
N ARG A 393 7.50 3.02 25.13
CA ARG A 393 6.48 3.69 24.30
C ARG A 393 5.06 3.14 24.47
N THR A 394 4.71 2.66 25.65
CA THR A 394 3.41 2.05 25.95
C THR A 394 2.22 3.00 25.78
N VAL A 395 2.40 4.30 26.02
CA VAL A 395 1.34 5.31 25.87
C VAL A 395 0.86 5.38 24.42
N THR A 396 1.81 5.44 23.46
CA THR A 396 1.50 5.44 22.03
C THR A 396 0.75 4.18 21.63
N VAL A 397 1.23 3.00 22.05
CA VAL A 397 0.59 1.72 21.75
C VAL A 397 -0.83 1.66 22.30
N ARG A 398 -1.05 2.08 23.56
CA ARG A 398 -2.37 2.11 24.19
C ARG A 398 -3.34 3.05 23.45
N ALA A 399 -2.85 4.20 22.99
CA ALA A 399 -3.66 5.13 22.19
C ALA A 399 -4.12 4.51 20.86
N GLU A 400 -3.22 3.84 20.13
CA GLU A 400 -3.55 3.16 18.88
C GLU A 400 -4.50 1.97 19.10
N LEU A 401 -4.26 1.16 20.13
CA LEU A 401 -5.15 0.05 20.50
C LEU A 401 -6.54 0.56 20.94
N SER A 402 -6.61 1.68 21.63
CA SER A 402 -7.89 2.33 21.99
C SER A 402 -8.66 2.74 20.73
N ARG A 403 -7.97 3.27 19.71
CA ARG A 403 -8.58 3.61 18.41
C ARG A 403 -9.08 2.37 17.67
N LEU A 404 -8.29 1.28 17.66
CA LEU A 404 -8.69 0.00 17.08
C LEU A 404 -9.92 -0.57 17.80
N ARG A 405 -9.98 -0.50 19.13
CA ARG A 405 -11.09 -1.04 19.92
C ARG A 405 -12.40 -0.32 19.71
N ARG A 406 -12.42 0.95 19.33
CA ARG A 406 -13.66 1.67 19.04
C ARG A 406 -14.54 0.99 18.00
N TYR A 407 -13.96 0.17 17.13
CA TYR A 407 -14.70 -0.52 16.09
C TYR A 407 -14.53 -2.04 16.09
N LEU A 408 -13.45 -2.54 16.69
CA LEU A 408 -13.27 -3.98 16.88
C LEU A 408 -13.98 -4.48 18.14
N GLY A 409 -14.17 -3.62 19.14
CA GLY A 409 -14.92 -3.95 20.35
C GLY A 409 -14.47 -5.25 20.99
N GLY A 410 -15.41 -6.17 21.18
CA GLY A 410 -15.21 -7.49 21.74
C GLY A 410 -14.33 -8.43 20.93
N LEU A 411 -14.04 -8.11 19.66
CA LEU A 411 -13.10 -8.89 18.84
C LEU A 411 -11.66 -8.79 19.35
N LEU A 412 -11.33 -7.76 20.15
CA LEU A 412 -9.99 -7.48 20.67
C LEU A 412 -9.99 -7.46 22.20
N ALA A 413 -9.43 -8.51 22.82
CA ALA A 413 -9.23 -8.61 24.27
C ALA A 413 -8.22 -7.56 24.78
N HIS A 414 -8.29 -7.25 26.10
CA HIS A 414 -7.56 -6.14 26.68
C HIS A 414 -6.33 -6.53 27.51
N ARG A 415 -6.34 -7.70 28.14
CA ARG A 415 -5.24 -8.15 29.02
C ARG A 415 -5.13 -9.67 28.98
N PRO A 416 -4.17 -10.19 28.22
CA PRO A 416 -3.27 -9.50 27.28
C PRO A 416 -4.01 -9.00 26.03
N TYR A 417 -3.38 -8.09 25.24
CA TYR A 417 -3.92 -7.67 23.95
C TYR A 417 -3.81 -8.82 22.96
N ARG A 418 -4.94 -9.34 22.53
CA ARG A 418 -5.08 -10.44 21.55
C ARG A 418 -6.44 -10.38 20.89
N PHE A 419 -6.60 -11.04 19.78
CA PHE A 419 -7.96 -11.31 19.28
C PHE A 419 -8.70 -12.26 20.24
N ALA A 420 -10.01 -12.09 20.37
CA ALA A 420 -10.83 -13.01 21.16
C ALA A 420 -10.70 -14.44 20.61
N GLU A 421 -10.79 -15.44 21.47
CA GLU A 421 -10.59 -16.86 21.09
C GLU A 421 -11.61 -17.34 20.07
N SER A 422 -12.82 -16.79 20.14
CA SER A 422 -13.93 -17.08 19.20
C SER A 422 -13.72 -16.50 17.79
N VAL A 423 -12.70 -15.65 17.59
CA VAL A 423 -12.44 -14.96 16.31
C VAL A 423 -11.48 -15.74 15.45
N LEU A 424 -11.92 -16.10 14.25
CA LEU A 424 -11.07 -16.69 13.22
C LEU A 424 -10.31 -15.58 12.49
N VAL A 425 -8.98 -15.59 12.59
CA VAL A 425 -8.12 -14.59 11.97
C VAL A 425 -7.35 -15.19 10.82
N ALA A 426 -7.45 -14.56 9.65
CA ALA A 426 -6.68 -14.87 8.46
C ALA A 426 -5.89 -13.63 8.01
N VAL A 427 -4.67 -13.83 7.53
CA VAL A 427 -3.81 -12.78 6.98
C VAL A 427 -3.40 -13.17 5.57
N ASP A 428 -3.80 -12.37 4.59
CA ASP A 428 -3.35 -12.50 3.22
C ASP A 428 -2.11 -11.61 3.02
N GLY A 429 -0.97 -12.24 2.89
CA GLY A 429 0.30 -11.55 2.59
C GLY A 429 0.51 -11.38 1.10
N PRO A 430 1.48 -10.54 0.70
CA PRO A 430 1.96 -10.45 -0.67
C PRO A 430 2.73 -11.71 -1.06
N ASP A 431 2.88 -11.95 -2.36
CA ASP A 431 3.64 -13.09 -2.90
C ASP A 431 5.13 -12.99 -2.53
N ASP A 432 5.71 -11.80 -2.63
CA ASP A 432 7.06 -11.53 -2.09
C ASP A 432 6.97 -11.11 -0.62
N PRO A 433 7.55 -11.89 0.32
CA PRO A 433 7.59 -11.53 1.74
C PRO A 433 8.16 -10.15 2.05
N TYR A 434 9.03 -9.62 1.22
CA TYR A 434 9.62 -8.29 1.39
C TYR A 434 8.63 -7.15 1.10
N ASP A 435 7.54 -7.45 0.41
CA ASP A 435 6.45 -6.50 0.15
C ASP A 435 5.43 -6.44 1.29
N LEU A 436 5.57 -7.27 2.31
CA LEU A 436 4.74 -7.21 3.50
C LEU A 436 4.99 -5.90 4.27
N LEU A 437 4.10 -4.92 4.16
CA LEU A 437 4.21 -3.59 4.78
C LEU A 437 5.61 -2.93 4.54
N PRO A 438 6.05 -2.73 3.31
CA PRO A 438 7.43 -2.37 2.96
C PRO A 438 7.89 -1.04 3.58
N ALA A 439 6.97 -0.11 3.86
CA ALA A 439 7.25 1.14 4.54
C ALA A 439 7.47 0.99 6.06
N SER A 440 7.17 -0.20 6.62
CA SER A 440 7.31 -0.42 8.06
C SER A 440 8.77 -0.52 8.49
N SER A 441 9.16 0.32 9.44
CA SER A 441 10.44 0.27 10.15
C SER A 441 10.38 -0.57 11.43
N ALA A 442 9.21 -1.15 11.78
CA ALA A 442 9.01 -1.91 12.99
C ALA A 442 9.93 -3.15 13.06
N PRO A 443 10.71 -3.33 14.15
CA PRO A 443 11.64 -4.44 14.27
C PRO A 443 10.98 -5.81 14.10
N ALA A 444 9.78 -6.00 14.66
CA ALA A 444 9.05 -7.25 14.55
C ALA A 444 8.55 -7.53 13.13
N VAL A 445 8.11 -6.51 12.39
CA VAL A 445 7.69 -6.67 10.98
C VAL A 445 8.89 -7.05 10.11
N ARG A 446 10.07 -6.46 10.34
CA ARG A 446 11.30 -6.84 9.62
C ARG A 446 11.71 -8.30 9.91
N ARG A 447 11.64 -8.73 11.17
CA ARG A 447 11.88 -10.14 11.53
C ARG A 447 10.87 -11.09 10.87
N LEU A 448 9.60 -10.68 10.82
CA LEU A 448 8.55 -11.46 10.18
C LEU A 448 8.79 -11.62 8.68
N ARG A 449 9.19 -10.56 7.97
CA ARG A 449 9.60 -10.64 6.55
C ARG A 449 10.73 -11.63 6.33
N ALA A 450 11.78 -11.53 7.15
CA ALA A 450 12.92 -12.42 7.06
C ALA A 450 12.50 -13.88 7.33
N GLY A 451 11.65 -14.13 8.33
CA GLY A 451 11.14 -15.47 8.64
C GLY A 451 10.25 -16.05 7.54
N LEU A 452 9.41 -15.22 6.91
CA LEU A 452 8.58 -15.61 5.76
C LEU A 452 9.46 -15.95 4.54
N ALA A 453 10.46 -15.12 4.25
CA ALA A 453 11.40 -15.34 3.15
C ALA A 453 12.26 -16.60 3.36
N ALA A 454 12.62 -16.92 4.61
CA ALA A 454 13.32 -18.15 4.96
C ALA A 454 12.41 -19.38 5.09
N GLY A 455 11.08 -19.21 4.95
CA GLY A 455 10.11 -20.31 5.13
C GLY A 455 9.94 -20.79 6.58
N THR A 456 10.53 -20.07 7.55
CA THR A 456 10.49 -20.43 8.99
C THR A 456 9.23 -19.96 9.70
N VAL A 457 8.51 -19.02 9.10
CA VAL A 457 7.25 -18.47 9.61
C VAL A 457 6.17 -18.55 8.54
N ARG A 458 4.90 -18.72 8.95
CA ARG A 458 3.73 -18.64 8.05
C ARG A 458 2.72 -17.67 8.63
N LEU A 459 2.00 -16.97 7.73
CA LEU A 459 0.89 -16.12 8.14
C LEU A 459 -0.33 -16.97 8.52
N PRO A 460 -1.12 -16.57 9.52
CA PRO A 460 -2.32 -17.28 9.93
C PRO A 460 -3.35 -17.35 8.80
N GLY A 461 -3.94 -18.52 8.55
CA GLY A 461 -5.00 -18.71 7.55
C GLY A 461 -4.53 -18.66 6.10
N ALA A 462 -3.23 -18.56 5.82
CA ALA A 462 -2.70 -18.71 4.47
C ALA A 462 -3.00 -20.12 3.95
N ALA A 463 -3.60 -20.23 2.75
CA ALA A 463 -3.75 -21.52 2.08
C ALA A 463 -2.37 -22.18 1.92
N PRO A 464 -2.25 -23.52 2.03
CA PRO A 464 -0.98 -24.19 1.78
C PRO A 464 -0.52 -23.81 0.37
N ALA A 465 0.73 -23.36 0.25
CA ALA A 465 1.34 -23.08 -1.04
C ALA A 465 1.21 -24.35 -1.91
N VAL A 466 0.57 -24.22 -3.05
CA VAL A 466 0.58 -25.28 -4.08
C VAL A 466 2.03 -25.39 -4.51
N PRO A 467 2.69 -26.55 -4.33
CA PRO A 467 4.06 -26.71 -4.81
C PRO A 467 4.08 -26.47 -6.32
N PRO A 468 5.11 -25.84 -6.87
CA PRO A 468 5.21 -25.62 -8.31
C PRO A 468 5.07 -26.96 -9.04
N PRO A 469 4.42 -26.99 -10.21
CA PRO A 469 4.29 -28.21 -10.98
C PRO A 469 5.69 -28.76 -11.26
N ARG A 470 5.94 -30.01 -10.83
CA ARG A 470 7.20 -30.69 -11.10
C ARG A 470 7.38 -30.80 -12.61
N GLY A 471 8.54 -30.38 -13.08
CA GLY A 471 8.92 -30.55 -14.49
C GLY A 471 8.92 -32.05 -14.87
N PRO A 472 8.65 -32.39 -16.12
CA PRO A 472 8.65 -33.77 -16.56
C PRO A 472 10.09 -34.31 -16.60
N GLY A 473 10.48 -35.12 -15.56
CA GLY A 473 11.78 -35.81 -15.59
C GLY A 473 12.42 -36.20 -14.27
N GLU A 474 11.83 -36.03 -13.10
CA GLU A 474 12.44 -36.53 -11.85
C GLU A 474 11.98 -37.97 -11.52
N PRO A 475 12.92 -38.93 -11.32
CA PRO A 475 12.59 -40.29 -10.96
C PRO A 475 12.14 -40.40 -9.50
N LEU A 476 11.11 -41.24 -9.27
CA LEU A 476 10.60 -41.60 -7.95
C LEU A 476 11.70 -42.29 -7.12
N ALA A 477 12.15 -41.69 -6.06
CA ALA A 477 12.93 -42.36 -5.02
C ALA A 477 12.00 -43.28 -4.22
N GLY A 478 12.40 -44.57 -4.13
CA GLY A 478 11.62 -45.69 -3.70
C GLY A 478 11.07 -45.60 -2.26
N GLU A 479 9.81 -45.89 -2.11
CA GLU A 479 9.21 -46.35 -0.86
C GLU A 479 9.56 -47.82 -0.64
N VAL A 480 10.23 -48.08 0.48
CA VAL A 480 10.43 -49.44 0.99
C VAL A 480 9.12 -49.94 1.58
N LEU A 481 8.54 -50.93 0.94
CA LEU A 481 7.41 -51.68 1.41
C LEU A 481 7.77 -52.49 2.65
N ALA A 482 7.11 -52.30 3.77
CA ALA A 482 6.94 -53.33 4.80
C ALA A 482 5.49 -53.84 4.64
N GLY A 483 5.40 -55.13 4.29
CA GLY A 483 4.15 -55.80 4.06
C GLY A 483 3.51 -56.29 5.34
N GLU A 484 2.17 -56.40 5.26
CA GLU A 484 1.47 -57.54 5.90
C GLU A 484 0.13 -57.79 5.16
N ALA A 485 -0.08 -59.08 4.91
CA ALA A 485 -1.18 -59.64 4.20
C ALA A 485 -2.48 -59.68 5.01
N LEU A 486 -3.62 -59.64 4.37
CA LEU A 486 -4.74 -60.58 4.55
C LEU A 486 -5.86 -60.36 3.51
N SER A 487 -5.99 -61.42 2.72
CA SER A 487 -7.20 -62.08 2.17
C SER A 487 -8.52 -61.34 1.90
N GLY A 488 -8.88 -61.33 0.63
CA GLY A 488 -10.05 -62.04 0.14
C GLY A 488 -11.42 -61.34 0.25
N VAL A 489 -11.98 -60.95 -0.87
CA VAL A 489 -13.26 -61.43 -1.40
C VAL A 489 -13.56 -60.67 -2.70
N ALA A 490 -13.74 -61.43 -3.78
CA ALA A 490 -14.24 -60.96 -5.07
C ALA A 490 -15.76 -60.74 -5.02
N LEU A 491 -16.26 -59.81 -5.82
CA LEU A 491 -17.41 -60.02 -6.70
C LEU A 491 -17.76 -58.72 -7.48
N SER A 492 -17.67 -58.86 -8.82
CA SER A 492 -18.71 -58.55 -9.79
C SER A 492 -19.13 -57.08 -10.02
N GLY A 493 -18.70 -56.47 -11.09
CA GLY A 493 -19.42 -56.33 -12.35
C GLY A 493 -20.46 -55.19 -12.36
N ALA A 494 -20.12 -54.08 -13.03
CA ALA A 494 -21.06 -53.39 -13.93
C ALA A 494 -20.35 -52.28 -14.73
N GLN A 495 -20.41 -52.38 -16.05
CA GLN A 495 -20.00 -51.37 -17.02
C GLN A 495 -20.95 -50.17 -17.03
N PRO A 496 -20.51 -48.99 -17.44
CA PRO A 496 -21.36 -47.84 -17.69
C PRO A 496 -21.87 -47.83 -19.16
N PRO A 497 -23.02 -47.22 -19.42
CA PRO A 497 -23.45 -46.98 -20.81
C PRO A 497 -22.88 -45.70 -21.37
N ALA A 498 -22.60 -45.79 -22.69
CA ALA A 498 -22.12 -44.73 -23.56
C ALA A 498 -23.24 -43.84 -24.10
N SER A 499 -22.80 -42.74 -24.71
CA SER A 499 -23.44 -41.84 -25.69
C SER A 499 -24.38 -40.78 -25.10
N SER A 500 -24.29 -39.54 -25.54
CA SER A 500 -24.39 -39.06 -26.91
C SER A 500 -23.82 -37.66 -27.10
N ALA A 501 -23.12 -37.51 -28.20
CA ALA A 501 -22.74 -36.25 -28.80
C ALA A 501 -23.95 -35.51 -29.36
N ALA A 502 -24.05 -34.20 -29.15
CA ALA A 502 -24.88 -33.33 -29.95
C ALA A 502 -24.06 -32.08 -30.37
N SER A 503 -23.72 -32.09 -31.61
CA SER A 503 -23.30 -31.01 -32.51
C SER A 503 -24.27 -29.84 -32.48
N TRP A 504 -23.77 -28.59 -32.33
CA TRP A 504 -24.44 -27.42 -32.88
C TRP A 504 -23.48 -26.57 -33.68
N ALA A 505 -23.87 -26.43 -34.95
CA ALA A 505 -23.17 -25.75 -36.03
C ALA A 505 -23.34 -24.22 -35.92
N SER A 506 -22.29 -23.57 -36.42
CA SER A 506 -22.14 -22.23 -36.96
C SER A 506 -23.40 -21.53 -37.50
N VAL A 507 -23.61 -20.26 -37.08
CA VAL A 507 -24.31 -19.26 -37.88
C VAL A 507 -23.43 -17.99 -37.96
N GLY A 508 -23.03 -17.65 -39.19
CA GLY A 508 -22.21 -16.48 -39.49
C GLY A 508 -23.03 -15.20 -39.61
N PRO A 509 -22.36 -14.04 -39.77
CA PRO A 509 -22.97 -12.72 -39.68
C PRO A 509 -23.57 -12.27 -41.02
N GLN A 510 -24.77 -11.70 -40.95
CA GLN A 510 -25.35 -10.93 -42.07
C GLN A 510 -25.14 -9.43 -41.86
N SER A 511 -24.45 -8.85 -42.80
CA SER A 511 -24.37 -7.41 -43.08
C SER A 511 -25.73 -6.81 -43.49
N ARG A 512 -26.09 -5.67 -42.93
CA ARG A 512 -27.01 -4.74 -43.59
C ARG A 512 -26.50 -3.29 -43.51
N SER A 513 -26.19 -2.81 -44.68
CA SER A 513 -26.03 -1.41 -45.04
C SER A 513 -27.40 -0.75 -45.20
N ALA A 514 -27.53 0.53 -44.80
CA ALA A 514 -28.34 1.56 -45.43
C ALA A 514 -28.17 2.84 -44.57
N SER A 515 -27.59 3.86 -45.04
CA SER A 515 -28.03 4.94 -45.93
C SER A 515 -28.41 6.20 -45.14
N ALA A 516 -27.73 7.25 -45.50
CA ALA A 516 -27.88 8.64 -45.10
C ALA A 516 -29.31 9.19 -45.23
N GLU A 517 -29.65 10.16 -44.39
CA GLU A 517 -30.34 11.37 -44.87
C GLU A 517 -30.11 12.56 -43.96
N THR A 518 -29.80 13.64 -44.57
CA THR A 518 -29.58 15.01 -44.21
C THR A 518 -30.92 15.69 -43.83
N SER A 519 -30.97 16.56 -42.86
CA SER A 519 -31.52 17.94 -42.98
C SER A 519 -31.88 18.58 -41.63
N ALA A 520 -31.50 19.84 -41.55
CA ALA A 520 -31.85 20.99 -40.72
C ALA A 520 -31.11 21.15 -39.41
#